data_f6f345f82d5109b9548e91a9360fdf61
#
_entry.id   f6f345f82d5109b9548e91a9360fdf61
#
_cell.length_a   1.000
_cell.length_b   1.000
_cell.length_c   1.000
_cell.angle_alpha   90.00
_cell.angle_beta   90.00
_cell.angle_gamma   90.00
#
_symmetry.space_group_name_H-M   'P 1'
#
loop_
_entity.id
_entity.type
_entity.pdbx_description
1 polymer ?
#
loop_
_entity_poly.entity_id
_entity_poly.type
_entity_poly.pdbx_seq_one_letter_code
_entity_poly.pdbx_strand_id
1 'polypeptide(L)'
;MVKDWEWLDDTTVIKSGNLMGLQRDNFVCFELIGHSVDSYEGGKKFKVLQLNEEKGEFIIEGNINPRADRKLRWGLGKDDITPQDIFELSMGSSADRAVIAKYCFQDCNLVHHIFRKNDILTGFIEIANVCSVPIDYIVMRGQGIKL
;
A
#
# COMPACT_ATOMS: atom_id res chain seq x y z
N MET A 1 -1.20 -12.92 -6.62
CA MET A 1 -2.16 -14.04 -6.52
C MET A 1 -1.58 -15.07 -5.58
N VAL A 2 -2.37 -15.53 -4.62
CA VAL A 2 -2.05 -16.66 -3.74
C VAL A 2 -2.13 -17.93 -4.58
N LYS A 3 -1.10 -18.77 -4.46
CA LYS A 3 -1.05 -20.08 -5.14
C LYS A 3 -1.60 -21.17 -4.25
N ASP A 4 -1.27 -21.10 -2.97
CA ASP A 4 -1.62 -22.09 -1.97
C ASP A 4 -1.50 -21.49 -0.57
N TRP A 5 -2.13 -22.10 0.44
CA TRP A 5 -1.97 -21.74 1.85
C TRP A 5 -2.10 -22.97 2.74
N GLU A 6 -1.39 -22.95 3.86
CA GLU A 6 -1.40 -24.01 4.86
C GLU A 6 -1.51 -23.41 6.25
N TRP A 7 -2.29 -24.00 7.12
CA TRP A 7 -2.37 -23.61 8.52
C TRP A 7 -1.22 -24.19 9.33
N LEU A 8 -0.65 -23.38 10.17
CA LEU A 8 0.40 -23.77 11.10
C LEU A 8 0.05 -23.17 12.48
N ASP A 9 -0.61 -23.96 13.32
CA ASP A 9 -1.15 -23.50 14.60
C ASP A 9 -2.04 -22.25 14.45
N ASP A 10 -1.70 -21.14 15.12
CA ASP A 10 -2.41 -19.87 15.05
C ASP A 10 -1.93 -18.96 13.90
N THR A 11 -1.21 -19.53 12.93
CA THR A 11 -0.64 -18.79 11.81
C THR A 11 -1.00 -19.45 10.48
N THR A 12 -0.90 -18.70 9.40
CA THR A 12 -1.09 -19.24 8.05
C THR A 12 0.13 -18.96 7.19
N VAL A 13 0.63 -20.00 6.54
CA VAL A 13 1.68 -19.90 5.52
C VAL A 13 1.01 -19.65 4.17
N ILE A 14 1.39 -18.59 3.50
CA ILE A 14 0.86 -18.18 2.19
C ILE A 14 1.93 -18.35 1.13
N LYS A 15 1.62 -19.11 0.08
CA LYS A 15 2.49 -19.25 -1.10
C LYS A 15 2.04 -18.29 -2.20
N SER A 16 2.94 -17.43 -2.65
CA SER A 16 2.65 -16.43 -3.68
C SER A 16 3.78 -16.35 -4.72
N GLY A 17 3.40 -16.11 -5.97
CA GLY A 17 4.38 -15.96 -7.05
C GLY A 17 5.09 -14.60 -7.08
N ASN A 18 4.65 -13.64 -6.30
CA ASN A 18 5.25 -12.31 -6.21
C ASN A 18 5.12 -11.79 -4.78
N LEU A 19 6.25 -11.47 -4.17
CA LEU A 19 6.36 -10.90 -2.82
C LEU A 19 6.92 -9.47 -2.85
N MET A 20 7.00 -8.85 -4.04
CA MET A 20 7.62 -7.54 -4.20
C MET A 20 6.93 -6.48 -3.31
N GLY A 21 7.74 -5.78 -2.53
CA GLY A 21 7.28 -4.73 -1.63
C GLY A 21 6.77 -5.24 -0.27
N LEU A 22 6.65 -6.55 -0.07
CA LEU A 22 6.28 -7.12 1.21
C LEU A 22 7.49 -7.17 2.14
N GLN A 23 7.29 -6.76 3.38
CA GLN A 23 8.31 -6.82 4.43
C GLN A 23 7.72 -7.43 5.70
N ARG A 24 8.59 -7.90 6.58
CA ARG A 24 8.19 -8.32 7.92
C ARG A 24 7.51 -7.14 8.65
N ASP A 25 6.54 -7.45 9.47
CA ASP A 25 5.71 -6.50 10.22
C ASP A 25 4.77 -5.63 9.36
N ASN A 26 4.75 -5.81 8.01
CA ASN A 26 3.70 -5.22 7.20
C ASN A 26 2.35 -5.88 7.50
N PHE A 27 1.28 -5.18 7.17
CA PHE A 27 -0.05 -5.73 7.15
C PHE A 27 -0.47 -6.10 5.73
N VAL A 28 -1.17 -7.20 5.59
CA VAL A 28 -1.77 -7.65 4.33
C VAL A 28 -3.27 -7.82 4.49
N CYS A 29 -4.01 -7.53 3.44
CA CYS A 29 -5.42 -7.86 3.33
C CYS A 29 -5.64 -8.80 2.14
N PHE A 30 -6.73 -9.52 2.16
CA PHE A 30 -7.07 -10.49 1.13
C PHE A 30 -8.34 -10.09 0.39
N GLU A 31 -8.38 -10.43 -0.88
CA GLU A 31 -9.53 -10.25 -1.76
C GLU A 31 -9.89 -11.58 -2.41
N LEU A 32 -11.17 -11.84 -2.46
CA LEU A 32 -11.76 -12.99 -3.13
C LEU A 32 -12.16 -12.60 -4.55
N ILE A 33 -11.54 -13.21 -5.53
CA ILE A 33 -11.79 -12.94 -6.94
C ILE A 33 -12.67 -14.05 -7.53
N GLY A 34 -13.87 -13.66 -7.95
CA GLY A 34 -14.81 -14.49 -8.69
C GLY A 34 -15.43 -13.67 -9.82
N HIS A 35 -16.75 -13.67 -9.93
CA HIS A 35 -17.48 -12.75 -10.81
C HIS A 35 -17.41 -11.31 -10.30
N SER A 36 -17.27 -11.12 -9.00
CA SER A 36 -16.97 -9.87 -8.31
C SER A 36 -15.65 -9.97 -7.57
N VAL A 37 -15.09 -8.83 -7.19
CA VAL A 37 -13.95 -8.75 -6.27
C VAL A 37 -14.49 -8.30 -4.92
N ASP A 38 -14.41 -9.19 -3.94
CA ASP A 38 -14.93 -8.95 -2.61
C ASP A 38 -13.78 -8.97 -1.59
N SER A 39 -13.80 -8.06 -0.62
CA SER A 39 -12.83 -8.07 0.46
C SER A 39 -13.05 -9.27 1.39
N TYR A 40 -12.00 -10.01 1.68
CA TYR A 40 -12.05 -11.10 2.64
C TYR A 40 -12.26 -10.53 4.06
N GLU A 41 -13.25 -11.07 4.80
CA GLU A 41 -13.62 -10.62 6.16
C GLU A 41 -13.72 -9.08 6.29
N GLY A 42 -14.31 -8.41 5.27
CA GLY A 42 -14.50 -6.96 5.31
C GLY A 42 -13.20 -6.14 5.19
N GLY A 43 -12.12 -6.73 4.70
CA GLY A 43 -10.83 -6.06 4.58
C GLY A 43 -9.94 -6.19 5.83
N LYS A 44 -10.19 -7.20 6.65
CA LYS A 44 -9.36 -7.51 7.83
C LYS A 44 -7.89 -7.56 7.46
N LYS A 45 -7.07 -6.94 8.28
CA LYS A 45 -5.62 -6.88 8.11
C LYS A 45 -4.96 -7.99 8.91
N PHE A 46 -3.98 -8.65 8.30
CA PHE A 46 -3.20 -9.71 8.91
C PHE A 46 -1.73 -9.28 8.96
N LYS A 47 -1.09 -9.41 10.11
CA LYS A 47 0.31 -9.03 10.27
C LYS A 47 1.23 -10.09 9.68
N VAL A 48 2.24 -9.66 8.92
CA VAL A 48 3.28 -10.55 8.37
C VAL A 48 4.35 -10.79 9.43
N LEU A 49 4.51 -12.03 9.84
CA LEU A 49 5.45 -12.45 10.86
C LEU A 49 6.82 -12.80 10.27
N GLN A 50 6.82 -13.51 9.15
CA GLN A 50 8.04 -13.95 8.47
C GLN A 50 7.86 -13.90 6.95
N LEU A 51 8.97 -13.71 6.26
CA LEU A 51 9.05 -13.70 4.81
C LEU A 51 10.16 -14.63 4.35
N ASN A 52 9.89 -15.47 3.36
CA ASN A 52 10.86 -16.32 2.69
C ASN A 52 10.78 -16.07 1.17
N GLU A 53 11.63 -15.19 0.69
CA GLU A 53 11.64 -14.80 -0.73
C GLU A 53 12.07 -15.95 -1.65
N GLU A 54 12.98 -16.81 -1.19
CA GLU A 54 13.49 -17.95 -2.00
C GLU A 54 12.39 -18.96 -2.31
N LYS A 55 11.51 -19.22 -1.34
CA LYS A 55 10.39 -20.15 -1.51
C LYS A 55 9.12 -19.45 -2.05
N GLY A 56 9.10 -18.12 -2.08
CA GLY A 56 7.90 -17.36 -2.42
C GLY A 56 6.79 -17.50 -1.37
N GLU A 57 7.15 -17.57 -0.09
CA GLU A 57 6.24 -17.82 1.03
C GLU A 57 6.32 -16.69 2.05
N PHE A 58 5.19 -16.40 2.69
CA PHE A 58 5.15 -15.55 3.87
C PHE A 58 4.16 -16.07 4.90
N ILE A 59 4.41 -15.80 6.17
CA ILE A 59 3.61 -16.27 7.29
C ILE A 59 2.86 -15.07 7.88
N ILE A 60 1.57 -15.23 8.07
CA ILE A 60 0.71 -14.23 8.69
C ILE A 60 0.21 -14.69 10.06
N GLU A 61 -0.07 -13.73 10.91
CA GLU A 61 -0.73 -13.94 12.19
C GLU A 61 -2.23 -14.22 11.97
N GLY A 62 -2.70 -15.32 12.53
CA GLY A 62 -4.09 -15.76 12.42
C GLY A 62 -4.35 -16.68 11.23
N ASN A 63 -5.52 -17.32 11.27
CA ASN A 63 -5.95 -18.30 10.29
C ASN A 63 -6.92 -17.70 9.29
N ILE A 64 -6.70 -18.02 8.01
CA ILE A 64 -7.63 -17.69 6.93
C ILE A 64 -8.33 -18.95 6.45
N ASN A 65 -9.61 -18.82 6.11
CA ASN A 65 -10.41 -19.91 5.52
C ASN A 65 -11.19 -19.38 4.31
N PRO A 66 -10.50 -19.06 3.20
CA PRO A 66 -11.17 -18.59 2.01
C PRO A 66 -11.99 -19.70 1.36
N ARG A 67 -13.11 -19.33 0.73
CA ARG A 67 -13.95 -20.26 -0.02
C ARG A 67 -13.18 -20.87 -1.19
N ALA A 68 -13.26 -22.17 -1.36
CA ALA A 68 -12.52 -22.91 -2.39
C ALA A 68 -12.94 -22.58 -3.84
N ASP A 69 -14.10 -21.95 -4.03
CA ASP A 69 -14.67 -21.58 -5.33
C ASP A 69 -14.10 -20.25 -5.89
N ARG A 70 -13.33 -19.52 -5.07
CA ARG A 70 -12.79 -18.21 -5.44
C ARG A 70 -11.28 -18.17 -5.35
N LYS A 71 -10.66 -17.42 -6.26
CA LYS A 71 -9.22 -17.18 -6.22
C LYS A 71 -8.90 -16.12 -5.16
N LEU A 72 -7.85 -16.38 -4.39
CA LEU A 72 -7.37 -15.47 -3.36
C LEU A 72 -6.27 -14.56 -3.91
N ARG A 73 -6.42 -13.27 -3.69
CA ARG A 73 -5.37 -12.27 -3.95
C ARG A 73 -5.01 -11.59 -2.64
N TRP A 74 -3.75 -11.37 -2.40
CA TRP A 74 -3.30 -10.54 -1.30
C TRP A 74 -2.83 -9.17 -1.82
N GLY A 75 -2.96 -8.17 -0.99
CA GLY A 75 -2.44 -6.83 -1.19
C GLY A 75 -1.86 -6.30 0.12
N LEU A 76 -0.97 -5.32 0.04
CA LEU A 76 -0.52 -4.61 1.23
C LEU A 76 -1.71 -3.92 1.88
N GLY A 77 -1.90 -4.20 3.16
CA GLY A 77 -2.85 -3.49 3.99
C GLY A 77 -2.36 -2.06 4.16
N LYS A 78 -3.21 -1.09 3.83
CA LYS A 78 -2.88 0.31 4.08
C LYS A 78 -2.92 0.58 5.59
N ASP A 79 -1.94 1.31 6.09
CA ASP A 79 -1.98 1.88 7.44
C ASP A 79 -2.83 3.16 7.45
N ASP A 80 -4.03 3.08 6.88
CA ASP A 80 -4.92 4.22 6.82
C ASP A 80 -5.48 4.51 8.22
N ILE A 81 -5.26 5.72 8.70
CA ILE A 81 -5.96 6.29 9.84
C ILE A 81 -7.27 6.87 9.30
N THR A 82 -8.41 6.38 9.78
CA THR A 82 -9.71 6.90 9.35
C THR A 82 -9.96 8.28 9.94
N PRO A 83 -10.85 9.09 9.35
CA PRO A 83 -11.22 10.37 9.95
C PRO A 83 -11.74 10.25 11.39
N GLN A 84 -12.45 9.17 11.71
CA GLN A 84 -12.90 8.88 13.08
C GLN A 84 -11.72 8.66 14.03
N ASP A 85 -10.74 7.83 13.60
CA ASP A 85 -9.52 7.58 14.39
C ASP A 85 -8.74 8.87 14.65
N ILE A 86 -8.68 9.79 13.66
CA ILE A 86 -8.03 11.09 13.85
C ILE A 86 -8.72 11.90 14.94
N PHE A 87 -10.05 11.95 14.95
CA PHE A 87 -10.80 12.65 15.99
C PHE A 87 -10.57 12.04 17.37
N GLU A 88 -10.68 10.73 17.50
CA GLU A 88 -10.46 10.01 18.75
C GLU A 88 -9.04 10.19 19.27
N LEU A 89 -8.03 9.96 18.44
CA LEU A 89 -6.61 10.09 18.79
C LEU A 89 -6.22 11.55 19.08
N SER A 90 -6.89 12.55 18.45
CA SER A 90 -6.59 13.96 18.70
C SER A 90 -7.00 14.41 20.11
N MET A 91 -8.08 13.83 20.64
CA MET A 91 -8.58 14.07 21.98
C MET A 91 -7.86 13.23 23.04
N GLY A 92 -7.05 12.26 22.62
CA GLY A 92 -6.32 11.35 23.48
C GLY A 92 -5.05 11.95 24.11
N SER A 93 -4.15 11.07 24.48
CA SER A 93 -2.86 11.39 25.11
C SER A 93 -1.86 12.03 24.13
N SER A 94 -0.72 12.46 24.62
CA SER A 94 0.38 12.94 23.77
C SER A 94 0.95 11.81 22.87
N ALA A 95 0.87 10.56 23.32
CA ALA A 95 1.28 9.40 22.53
C ALA A 95 0.31 9.17 21.35
N ASP A 96 -0.98 9.32 21.56
CA ASP A 96 -2.00 9.19 20.51
C ASP A 96 -1.82 10.28 19.43
N ARG A 97 -1.59 11.52 19.84
CA ARG A 97 -1.26 12.61 18.91
C ARG A 97 0.04 12.37 18.14
N ALA A 98 1.03 11.70 18.76
CA ALA A 98 2.26 11.33 18.06
C ALA A 98 2.02 10.30 16.94
N VAL A 99 1.02 9.40 17.06
CA VAL A 99 0.61 8.48 16.01
C VAL A 99 0.10 9.26 14.79
N ILE A 100 -0.78 10.24 15.00
CA ILE A 100 -1.29 11.10 13.92
C ILE A 100 -0.13 11.85 13.24
N ALA A 101 0.77 12.45 14.03
CA ALA A 101 1.91 13.18 13.51
C ALA A 101 2.81 12.28 12.65
N LYS A 102 3.11 11.06 13.12
CA LYS A 102 3.89 10.07 12.37
C LYS A 102 3.23 9.73 11.04
N TYR A 103 1.92 9.52 11.03
CA TYR A 103 1.15 9.27 9.81
C TYR A 103 1.27 10.42 8.81
N CYS A 104 1.04 11.66 9.26
CA CYS A 104 1.18 12.84 8.41
C CYS A 104 2.59 13.00 7.82
N PHE A 105 3.64 12.78 8.64
CA PHE A 105 5.02 12.79 8.15
C PHE A 105 5.28 11.71 7.10
N GLN A 106 4.72 10.52 7.29
CA GLN A 106 4.87 9.43 6.34
C GLN A 106 4.22 9.75 4.99
N ASP A 107 3.03 10.35 4.99
CA ASP A 107 2.34 10.81 3.78
C ASP A 107 3.16 11.86 3.03
N CYS A 108 3.68 12.85 3.73
CA CYS A 108 4.55 13.87 3.13
C CYS A 108 5.83 13.26 2.53
N ASN A 109 6.47 12.33 3.24
CA ASN A 109 7.64 11.62 2.76
C ASN A 109 7.34 10.77 1.53
N LEU A 110 6.17 10.12 1.48
CA LEU A 110 5.76 9.32 0.34
C LEU A 110 5.63 10.16 -0.93
N VAL A 111 4.99 11.33 -0.84
CA VAL A 111 4.90 12.28 -1.95
C VAL A 111 6.30 12.68 -2.44
N HIS A 112 7.21 12.98 -1.51
CA HIS A 112 8.57 13.34 -1.85
C HIS A 112 9.33 12.20 -2.54
N HIS A 113 9.17 10.97 -2.07
CA HIS A 113 9.75 9.78 -2.71
C HIS A 113 9.21 9.55 -4.12
N ILE A 114 7.89 9.70 -4.32
CA ILE A 114 7.26 9.58 -5.65
C ILE A 114 7.82 10.63 -6.60
N PHE A 115 7.91 11.88 -6.14
CA PHE A 115 8.44 13.00 -6.91
C PHE A 115 9.87 12.73 -7.40
N ARG A 116 10.74 12.25 -6.51
CA ARG A 116 12.13 11.90 -6.83
C ARG A 116 12.25 10.67 -7.72
N LYS A 117 11.48 9.60 -7.41
CA LYS A 117 11.54 8.34 -8.15
C LYS A 117 11.11 8.49 -9.61
N ASN A 118 10.15 9.35 -9.87
CA ASN A 118 9.66 9.62 -11.22
C ASN A 118 10.40 10.76 -11.93
N ASP A 119 11.41 11.33 -11.29
CA ASP A 119 12.23 12.41 -11.85
C ASP A 119 11.40 13.60 -12.40
N ILE A 120 10.33 13.93 -11.67
CA ILE A 120 9.28 14.85 -12.12
C ILE A 120 9.85 16.24 -12.41
N LEU A 121 10.78 16.71 -11.59
CA LEU A 121 11.37 18.05 -11.77
C LEU A 121 12.16 18.15 -13.07
N THR A 122 13.00 17.15 -13.34
CA THR A 122 13.79 17.08 -14.59
C THR A 122 12.87 17.04 -15.80
N GLY A 123 11.84 16.20 -15.74
CA GLY A 123 10.84 16.12 -16.82
C GLY A 123 10.13 17.45 -17.09
N PHE A 124 9.74 18.18 -16.05
CA PHE A 124 9.12 19.51 -16.21
C PHE A 124 10.08 20.55 -16.79
N ILE A 125 11.35 20.54 -16.37
CA ILE A 125 12.38 21.42 -16.93
C ILE A 125 12.59 21.13 -18.43
N GLU A 126 12.72 19.87 -18.81
CA GLU A 126 12.90 19.47 -20.21
C GLU A 126 11.73 19.87 -21.07
N ILE A 127 10.49 19.62 -20.63
CA ILE A 127 9.28 20.03 -21.36
C ILE A 127 9.21 21.57 -21.48
N ALA A 128 9.49 22.30 -20.41
CA ALA A 128 9.51 23.76 -20.41
C ALA A 128 10.52 24.31 -21.43
N ASN A 129 11.71 23.71 -21.49
CA ASN A 129 12.74 24.05 -22.46
C ASN A 129 12.30 23.78 -23.91
N VAL A 130 11.73 22.60 -24.17
CA VAL A 130 11.24 22.25 -25.52
C VAL A 130 10.11 23.18 -25.96
N CYS A 131 9.19 23.49 -25.05
CA CYS A 131 8.05 24.38 -25.33
C CYS A 131 8.42 25.88 -25.26
N SER A 132 9.64 26.24 -24.85
CA SER A 132 10.08 27.63 -24.64
C SER A 132 9.13 28.43 -23.75
N VAL A 133 8.67 27.82 -22.66
CA VAL A 133 7.75 28.43 -21.68
C VAL A 133 8.33 28.34 -20.27
N PRO A 134 7.91 29.22 -19.35
CA PRO A 134 8.25 29.08 -17.92
C PRO A 134 7.72 27.75 -17.36
N ILE A 135 8.45 27.16 -16.41
CA ILE A 135 8.14 25.85 -15.84
C ILE A 135 6.75 25.82 -15.16
N ASP A 136 6.32 26.91 -14.57
CA ASP A 136 5.01 27.03 -13.95
C ASP A 136 3.87 26.89 -14.95
N TYR A 137 4.08 27.21 -16.24
CA TYR A 137 3.07 27.04 -17.29
C TYR A 137 2.79 25.58 -17.60
N ILE A 138 3.79 24.70 -17.43
CA ILE A 138 3.62 23.24 -17.63
C ILE A 138 2.63 22.69 -16.62
N VAL A 139 2.75 23.10 -15.36
CA VAL A 139 1.91 22.62 -14.27
C VAL A 139 0.55 23.30 -14.24
N MET A 140 0.55 24.64 -14.34
CA MET A 140 -0.67 25.43 -14.11
C MET A 140 -1.54 25.60 -15.36
N ARG A 141 -0.98 25.49 -16.55
CA ARG A 141 -1.67 25.76 -17.80
C ARG A 141 -1.69 24.61 -18.78
N GLY A 142 -0.96 23.52 -18.51
CA GLY A 142 -0.89 22.35 -19.37
C GLY A 142 -0.38 22.67 -20.79
N GLN A 143 0.52 23.63 -20.92
CA GLN A 143 1.02 24.08 -22.24
C GLN A 143 1.75 22.98 -23.01
N GLY A 144 2.31 21.97 -22.34
CA GLY A 144 2.95 20.84 -22.99
C GLY A 144 2.03 19.96 -23.85
N ILE A 145 0.71 20.17 -23.75
CA ILE A 145 -0.28 19.39 -24.52
C ILE A 145 -0.79 20.18 -25.74
N LYS A 146 -0.55 21.48 -25.78
CA LYS A 146 -1.11 22.38 -26.80
C LYS A 146 -0.16 22.68 -27.95
N LEU A 147 1.04 22.12 -27.91
CA LEU A 147 2.04 22.17 -28.96
C LEU A 147 2.11 20.83 -29.67
#